data_3ddd605e8a3d345d71dd36f183c788ac
#
_entry.id   3ddd605e8a3d345d71dd36f183c788ac
#
_cell.length_a   1.000
_cell.length_b   1.000
_cell.length_c   1.000
_cell.angle_alpha   90.00
_cell.angle_beta   90.00
_cell.angle_gamma   90.00
#
_symmetry.space_group_name_H-M   'P 1'
#
loop_
_entity.id
_entity.type
_entity.pdbx_description
1 polymer ?
#
loop_
_entity_poly.entity_id
_entity_poly.type
_entity_poly.pdbx_seq_one_letter_code
_entity_poly.pdbx_strand_id
1 'polypeptide(L)'
;MTAYKDRQNRTYRAEWQTFTSNKVNLPFGLPAAKRLITEHLPKWELRSSKHGDTALCYAKEKKIVLSKTSPLWIVCHEIAHGLVEEKYLPPGHHEVFRRYYIDVCEDAMSPYWASKLSKSFDAGRLDYRYPHEQPMSLAQRIYRIFK
;
A
#
# COMPACT_ATOMS: atom_id res chain seq x y z
N MET A 1 -23.34 -0.56 -5.64
CA MET A 1 -22.02 -0.57 -5.00
C MET A 1 -21.86 0.66 -4.14
N THR A 2 -21.40 0.52 -2.89
CA THR A 2 -21.20 1.67 -2.03
C THR A 2 -19.96 2.46 -2.48
N ALA A 3 -19.90 3.75 -2.15
CA ALA A 3 -18.73 4.60 -2.46
C ALA A 3 -17.41 4.01 -1.91
N TYR A 4 -17.49 3.32 -0.77
CA TYR A 4 -16.33 2.63 -0.17
C TYR A 4 -15.81 1.51 -1.08
N LYS A 5 -16.69 0.62 -1.55
CA LYS A 5 -16.30 -0.47 -2.44
C LYS A 5 -15.73 0.03 -3.76
N ASP A 6 -16.30 1.10 -4.29
CA ASP A 6 -15.82 1.69 -5.52
C ASP A 6 -14.39 2.21 -5.38
N ARG A 7 -14.08 2.92 -4.29
CA ARG A 7 -12.72 3.41 -4.01
C ARG A 7 -11.74 2.27 -3.79
N GLN A 8 -12.15 1.22 -3.10
CA GLN A 8 -11.33 0.03 -2.88
C GLN A 8 -10.98 -0.65 -4.21
N ASN A 9 -11.97 -0.83 -5.08
CA ASN A 9 -11.75 -1.43 -6.40
C ASN A 9 -10.81 -0.59 -7.26
N ARG A 10 -10.92 0.74 -7.20
CA ARG A 10 -10.02 1.62 -7.93
C ARG A 10 -8.58 1.55 -7.40
N THR A 11 -8.41 1.42 -6.10
CA THR A 11 -7.08 1.22 -5.49
C THR A 11 -6.46 -0.08 -5.99
N TYR A 12 -7.19 -1.18 -5.98
CA TYR A 12 -6.70 -2.46 -6.51
C TYR A 12 -6.38 -2.38 -8.01
N ARG A 13 -7.17 -1.65 -8.78
CA ARG A 13 -6.90 -1.45 -10.20
C ARG A 13 -5.59 -0.68 -10.42
N ALA A 14 -5.35 0.36 -9.62
CA ALA A 14 -4.12 1.14 -9.69
C ALA A 14 -2.89 0.27 -9.35
N GLU A 15 -2.99 -0.57 -8.31
CA GLU A 15 -1.94 -1.52 -7.97
C GLU A 15 -1.67 -2.50 -9.11
N TRP A 16 -2.73 -3.06 -9.66
CA TRP A 16 -2.62 -4.01 -10.76
C TRP A 16 -1.92 -3.38 -11.96
N GLN A 17 -2.32 -2.15 -12.35
CA GLN A 17 -1.70 -1.43 -13.44
C GLN A 17 -0.22 -1.11 -13.17
N THR A 18 0.12 -0.82 -11.93
CA THR A 18 1.49 -0.48 -11.56
C THR A 18 2.40 -1.70 -11.56
N PHE A 19 1.97 -2.79 -10.91
CA PHE A 19 2.85 -3.89 -10.55
C PHE A 19 2.63 -5.16 -11.36
N THR A 20 1.39 -5.60 -11.57
CA THR A 20 1.14 -6.91 -12.17
C THR A 20 1.38 -6.94 -13.69
N SER A 21 1.26 -5.80 -14.36
CA SER A 21 1.59 -5.68 -15.78
C SER A 21 3.10 -5.59 -16.03
N ASN A 22 3.91 -5.48 -14.99
CA ASN A 22 5.37 -5.40 -15.02
C ASN A 22 5.93 -6.61 -14.29
N LYS A 23 7.14 -7.05 -14.60
CA LYS A 23 7.74 -8.29 -14.04
C LYS A 23 8.22 -8.14 -12.59
N VAL A 24 7.40 -7.56 -11.70
CA VAL A 24 7.73 -7.35 -10.28
C VAL A 24 6.98 -8.30 -9.35
N ASN A 25 6.43 -9.40 -9.88
CA ASN A 25 5.64 -10.35 -9.11
C ASN A 25 6.47 -11.54 -8.59
N LEU A 26 7.78 -11.42 -8.57
CA LEU A 26 8.64 -12.46 -8.01
C LEU A 26 8.49 -12.48 -6.48
N PRO A 27 8.55 -13.68 -5.87
CA PRO A 27 8.48 -13.78 -4.41
C PRO A 27 9.60 -12.97 -3.75
N PHE A 28 9.24 -12.17 -2.73
CA PHE A 28 10.21 -11.39 -1.97
C PHE A 28 10.95 -12.26 -0.94
N GLY A 29 10.27 -13.26 -0.41
CA GLY A 29 10.78 -14.16 0.61
C GLY A 29 10.45 -13.69 2.02
N LEU A 30 10.11 -14.65 2.89
CA LEU A 30 9.67 -14.35 4.25
C LEU A 30 10.77 -13.71 5.13
N PRO A 31 12.06 -14.14 5.06
CA PRO A 31 13.10 -13.48 5.85
C PRO A 31 13.28 -12.00 5.50
N ALA A 32 13.27 -11.66 4.22
CA ALA A 32 13.37 -10.27 3.77
C ALA A 32 12.13 -9.47 4.16
N ALA A 33 10.94 -10.07 4.03
CA ALA A 33 9.69 -9.45 4.46
C ALA A 33 9.69 -9.16 5.96
N LYS A 34 10.20 -10.08 6.77
CA LYS A 34 10.31 -9.88 8.22
C LYS A 34 11.20 -8.69 8.56
N ARG A 35 12.34 -8.56 7.87
CA ARG A 35 13.23 -7.42 8.08
C ARG A 35 12.54 -6.09 7.74
N LEU A 36 11.86 -6.05 6.62
CA LEU A 36 11.15 -4.85 6.18
C LEU A 36 10.02 -4.46 7.14
N ILE A 37 9.24 -5.44 7.58
CA ILE A 37 8.18 -5.20 8.58
C ILE A 37 8.79 -4.65 9.87
N THR A 38 9.88 -5.22 10.34
CA THR A 38 10.54 -4.75 11.57
C THR A 38 11.06 -3.32 11.46
N GLU A 39 11.54 -2.93 10.28
CA GLU A 39 11.99 -1.56 10.04
C GLU A 39 10.87 -0.52 10.18
N HIS A 40 9.70 -0.83 9.61
CA HIS A 40 8.57 0.09 9.59
C HIS A 40 7.62 -0.05 10.77
N LEU A 41 7.51 -1.26 11.30
CA LEU A 41 6.55 -1.65 12.34
C LEU A 41 7.26 -2.52 13.39
N PRO A 42 8.14 -1.92 14.23
CA PRO A 42 9.04 -2.70 15.11
C PRO A 42 8.33 -3.64 16.08
N LYS A 43 7.08 -3.33 16.45
CA LYS A 43 6.31 -4.14 17.42
C LYS A 43 5.38 -5.15 16.77
N TRP A 44 5.43 -5.27 15.45
CA TRP A 44 4.54 -6.16 14.71
C TRP A 44 5.24 -7.48 14.40
N GLU A 45 4.45 -8.54 14.24
CA GLU A 45 4.99 -9.83 13.86
C GLU A 45 4.56 -10.24 12.45
N LEU A 46 5.39 -11.05 11.82
CA LEU A 46 5.08 -11.71 10.56
C LEU A 46 4.65 -13.15 10.85
N ARG A 47 3.51 -13.54 10.30
CA ARG A 47 3.06 -14.92 10.28
C ARG A 47 3.03 -15.43 8.86
N SER A 48 3.48 -16.66 8.65
CA SER A 48 3.41 -17.29 7.34
C SER A 48 2.08 -17.99 7.12
N SER A 49 1.55 -17.94 5.91
CA SER A 49 0.40 -18.70 5.47
C SER A 49 0.83 -19.82 4.55
N LYS A 50 0.17 -20.97 4.65
CA LYS A 50 0.36 -22.09 3.73
C LYS A 50 -0.35 -21.88 2.39
N HIS A 51 -1.29 -20.93 2.33
CA HIS A 51 -2.04 -20.60 1.12
C HIS A 51 -1.29 -19.54 0.30
N GLY A 52 -1.00 -19.87 -0.98
CA GLY A 52 -0.11 -19.06 -1.83
C GLY A 52 -0.58 -17.62 -2.10
N ASP A 53 -1.86 -17.36 -2.00
CA ASP A 53 -2.42 -16.05 -2.33
C ASP A 53 -2.77 -15.20 -1.10
N THR A 54 -2.39 -15.65 0.09
CA THR A 54 -2.77 -14.97 1.32
C THR A 54 -1.81 -13.83 1.64
N ALA A 55 -2.36 -12.62 1.74
CA ALA A 55 -1.69 -11.46 2.29
C ALA A 55 -2.72 -10.65 3.06
N LEU A 56 -2.58 -10.54 4.37
CA LEU A 56 -3.56 -9.91 5.24
C LEU A 56 -2.87 -9.15 6.36
N CYS A 57 -3.43 -8.01 6.70
CA CYS A 57 -3.04 -7.23 7.86
C CYS A 57 -4.11 -7.37 8.95
N TYR A 58 -3.73 -7.94 10.07
CA TYR A 58 -4.58 -7.99 11.27
C TYR A 58 -4.15 -6.86 12.20
N ALA A 59 -4.68 -5.68 11.91
CA ALA A 59 -4.22 -4.43 12.52
C ALA A 59 -4.30 -4.41 14.05
N LYS A 60 -5.42 -4.84 14.61
CA LYS A 60 -5.62 -4.84 16.07
C LYS A 60 -4.68 -5.80 16.77
N GLU A 61 -4.29 -6.88 16.12
CA GLU A 61 -3.39 -7.89 16.66
C GLU A 61 -1.92 -7.59 16.37
N LYS A 62 -1.65 -6.54 15.62
CA LYS A 62 -0.31 -6.12 15.19
C LYS A 62 0.46 -7.24 14.52
N LYS A 63 -0.18 -7.87 13.53
CA LYS A 63 0.48 -8.92 12.74
C LYS A 63 0.12 -8.81 11.27
N ILE A 64 1.06 -9.20 10.44
CA ILE A 64 0.90 -9.32 9.00
C ILE A 64 1.08 -10.80 8.65
N VAL A 65 0.14 -11.33 7.86
CA VAL A 65 0.20 -12.71 7.36
C VAL A 65 0.58 -12.67 5.89
N LEU A 66 1.62 -13.36 5.51
CA LEU A 66 2.11 -13.44 4.13
C LEU A 66 2.36 -14.89 3.76
N SER A 67 2.31 -15.18 2.47
CA SER A 67 2.79 -16.45 1.94
C SER A 67 4.25 -16.32 1.47
N LYS A 68 4.92 -17.45 1.27
CA LYS A 68 6.28 -17.47 0.73
C LYS A 68 6.36 -16.92 -0.70
N THR A 69 5.23 -16.81 -1.40
CA THR A 69 5.15 -16.30 -2.78
C THR A 69 4.76 -14.83 -2.86
N SER A 70 4.49 -14.17 -1.74
CA SER A 70 4.07 -12.76 -1.72
C SER A 70 5.18 -11.87 -2.30
N PRO A 71 4.90 -11.09 -3.34
CA PRO A 71 5.89 -10.16 -3.90
C PRO A 71 6.08 -8.94 -3.00
N LEU A 72 7.17 -8.22 -3.22
CA LEU A 72 7.53 -7.05 -2.41
C LEU A 72 6.42 -5.99 -2.36
N TRP A 73 5.76 -5.69 -3.47
CA TRP A 73 4.72 -4.66 -3.48
C TRP A 73 3.51 -5.04 -2.60
N ILE A 74 3.21 -6.34 -2.45
CA ILE A 74 2.16 -6.80 -1.53
C ILE A 74 2.63 -6.59 -0.08
N VAL A 75 3.89 -6.87 0.22
CA VAL A 75 4.46 -6.60 1.55
C VAL A 75 4.34 -5.11 1.88
N CYS A 76 4.67 -4.24 0.94
CA CYS A 76 4.51 -2.78 1.11
C CYS A 76 3.06 -2.38 1.37
N HIS A 77 2.11 -3.00 0.68
CA HIS A 77 0.68 -2.78 0.86
C HIS A 77 0.25 -3.10 2.31
N GLU A 78 0.66 -4.25 2.80
CA GLU A 78 0.28 -4.66 4.16
C GLU A 78 0.97 -3.80 5.24
N ILE A 79 2.20 -3.40 5.01
CA ILE A 79 2.90 -2.46 5.91
C ILE A 79 2.15 -1.12 5.95
N ALA A 80 1.66 -0.63 4.82
CA ALA A 80 0.89 0.62 4.79
C ALA A 80 -0.37 0.54 5.66
N HIS A 81 -1.06 -0.60 5.67
CA HIS A 81 -2.19 -0.82 6.60
C HIS A 81 -1.74 -0.73 8.06
N GLY A 82 -0.59 -1.30 8.38
CA GLY A 82 -0.03 -1.24 9.72
C GLY A 82 0.31 0.18 10.15
N LEU A 83 0.88 0.97 9.25
CA LEU A 83 1.22 2.36 9.54
C LEU A 83 -0.03 3.22 9.81
N VAL A 84 -1.12 2.96 9.08
CA VAL A 84 -2.41 3.61 9.34
C VAL A 84 -2.90 3.28 10.75
N GLU A 85 -2.82 2.02 11.15
CA GLU A 85 -3.22 1.58 12.50
C GLU A 85 -2.37 2.23 13.58
N GLU A 86 -1.07 2.35 13.39
CA GLU A 86 -0.17 2.98 14.36
C GLU A 86 -0.47 4.47 14.57
N LYS A 87 -1.20 5.10 13.64
CA LYS A 87 -1.67 6.48 13.76
C LYS A 87 -3.10 6.56 14.27
N TYR A 88 -3.67 5.44 14.72
CA TYR A 88 -5.05 5.37 15.22
C TYR A 88 -6.10 5.88 14.24
N LEU A 89 -5.84 5.68 12.95
CA LEU A 89 -6.75 6.07 11.88
C LEU A 89 -7.66 4.91 11.48
N PRO A 90 -8.84 5.20 10.88
CA PRO A 90 -9.74 4.14 10.42
C PRO A 90 -9.06 3.23 9.39
N PRO A 91 -9.40 1.93 9.37
CA PRO A 91 -8.86 1.01 8.35
C PRO A 91 -9.40 1.33 6.96
N GLY A 92 -8.75 0.78 5.93
CA GLY A 92 -9.18 0.88 4.55
C GLY A 92 -8.13 1.51 3.64
N HIS A 93 -8.45 1.54 2.34
CA HIS A 93 -7.56 2.05 1.31
C HIS A 93 -7.82 3.54 1.02
N HIS A 94 -7.83 4.35 2.07
CA HIS A 94 -8.09 5.79 1.98
C HIS A 94 -6.82 6.59 1.60
N GLU A 95 -6.96 7.91 1.59
CA GLU A 95 -5.89 8.84 1.17
C GLU A 95 -4.59 8.66 1.95
N VAL A 96 -4.69 8.47 3.26
CA VAL A 96 -3.51 8.31 4.12
C VAL A 96 -2.86 6.96 3.90
N PHE A 97 -3.65 5.89 3.74
CA PHE A 97 -3.12 4.58 3.36
C PHE A 97 -2.31 4.69 2.06
N ARG A 98 -2.86 5.35 1.05
CA ARG A 98 -2.18 5.49 -0.25
C ARG A 98 -0.90 6.28 -0.13
N ARG A 99 -0.86 7.31 0.72
CA ARG A 99 0.37 8.08 0.97
C ARG A 99 1.45 7.20 1.60
N TYR A 100 1.10 6.47 2.64
CA TYR A 100 2.04 5.54 3.28
C TYR A 100 2.50 4.44 2.34
N TYR A 101 1.61 3.92 1.51
CA TYR A 101 1.96 2.91 0.52
C TYR A 101 3.02 3.43 -0.46
N ILE A 102 2.84 4.64 -0.96
CA ILE A 102 3.84 5.28 -1.83
C ILE A 102 5.18 5.40 -1.10
N ASP A 103 5.17 5.84 0.15
CA ASP A 103 6.40 6.02 0.94
C ASP A 103 7.12 4.70 1.18
N VAL A 104 6.40 3.64 1.53
CA VAL A 104 6.99 2.32 1.75
C VAL A 104 7.58 1.78 0.44
N CYS A 105 6.90 1.96 -0.68
CA CYS A 105 7.42 1.58 -1.99
C CYS A 105 8.68 2.36 -2.35
N GLU A 106 8.74 3.64 -2.03
CA GLU A 106 9.94 4.45 -2.27
C GLU A 106 11.14 3.92 -1.51
N ASP A 107 10.93 3.60 -0.24
CA ASP A 107 12.00 3.07 0.63
C ASP A 107 12.40 1.64 0.27
N ALA A 108 11.43 0.76 0.06
CA ALA A 108 11.68 -0.67 -0.10
C ALA A 108 11.94 -1.11 -1.55
N MET A 109 11.39 -0.40 -2.51
CA MET A 109 11.54 -0.73 -3.92
C MET A 109 12.47 0.28 -4.62
N SER A 110 11.93 1.45 -4.94
CA SER A 110 12.70 2.57 -5.51
C SER A 110 11.80 3.79 -5.71
N PRO A 111 12.39 5.01 -5.89
CA PRO A 111 11.62 6.18 -6.31
C PRO A 111 10.86 5.96 -7.63
N TYR A 112 11.40 5.15 -8.53
CA TYR A 112 10.75 4.81 -9.79
C TYR A 112 9.38 4.15 -9.57
N TRP A 113 9.34 3.11 -8.72
CA TRP A 113 8.10 2.37 -8.45
C TRP A 113 7.11 3.20 -7.64
N ALA A 114 7.60 4.00 -6.69
CA ALA A 114 6.76 4.94 -5.95
C ALA A 114 6.11 5.97 -6.88
N SER A 115 6.87 6.50 -7.83
CA SER A 115 6.36 7.42 -8.83
C SER A 115 5.31 6.76 -9.74
N LYS A 116 5.55 5.53 -10.19
CA LYS A 116 4.58 4.78 -11.00
C LYS A 116 3.28 4.54 -10.26
N LEU A 117 3.37 4.18 -8.99
CA LEU A 117 2.20 3.98 -8.15
C LEU A 117 1.40 5.26 -7.98
N SER A 118 2.07 6.36 -7.66
CA SER A 118 1.40 7.66 -7.48
C SER A 118 0.71 8.12 -8.78
N LYS A 119 1.34 7.91 -9.93
CA LYS A 119 0.73 8.22 -11.24
C LYS A 119 -0.49 7.36 -11.53
N SER A 120 -0.47 6.09 -11.12
CA SER A 120 -1.64 5.22 -11.26
C SER A 120 -2.78 5.67 -10.34
N PHE A 121 -2.47 6.14 -9.14
CA PHE A 121 -3.47 6.75 -8.26
C PHE A 121 -4.04 8.04 -8.88
N ASP A 122 -3.20 8.90 -9.42
CA ASP A 122 -3.64 10.13 -10.08
C ASP A 122 -4.57 9.83 -11.26
N ALA A 123 -4.20 8.86 -12.09
CA ALA A 123 -5.02 8.43 -13.23
C ALA A 123 -6.38 7.87 -12.78
N GLY A 124 -6.42 7.21 -11.63
CA GLY A 124 -7.64 6.69 -11.02
C GLY A 124 -8.41 7.73 -10.21
N ARG A 125 -7.94 8.97 -10.17
CA ARG A 125 -8.49 10.07 -9.35
C ARG A 125 -8.55 9.70 -7.87
N LEU A 126 -7.50 9.05 -7.38
CA LEU A 126 -7.34 8.63 -5.99
C LEU A 126 -6.31 9.54 -5.33
N ASP A 127 -6.76 10.31 -4.36
CA ASP A 127 -5.90 11.23 -3.62
C ASP A 127 -5.00 10.45 -2.65
N TYR A 128 -3.89 11.10 -2.27
CA TYR A 128 -3.01 10.61 -1.21
C TYR A 128 -2.44 11.82 -0.47
N ARG A 129 -2.41 11.73 0.85
CA ARG A 129 -1.93 12.80 1.73
C ARG A 129 -1.51 12.25 3.08
N TYR A 130 -0.67 13.00 3.78
CA TYR A 130 -0.37 12.71 5.17
C TYR A 130 -1.53 13.12 6.08
N PRO A 131 -1.64 12.53 7.29
CA PRO A 131 -2.75 12.83 8.20
C PRO A 131 -2.89 14.31 8.56
N HIS A 132 -1.78 15.06 8.61
CA HIS A 132 -1.76 16.48 8.97
C HIS A 132 -2.07 17.42 7.81
N GLU A 133 -2.13 16.90 6.59
CA GLU A 133 -2.40 17.71 5.41
C GLU A 133 -3.90 17.86 5.17
N GLN A 134 -4.29 19.02 4.63
CA GLN A 134 -5.67 19.24 4.22
C GLN A 134 -5.99 18.44 2.96
N PRO A 135 -7.24 17.96 2.80
CA PRO A 135 -7.66 17.34 1.53
C PRO A 135 -7.43 18.31 0.37
N MET A 136 -7.04 17.75 -0.79
CA MET A 136 -6.79 18.54 -1.97
C MET A 136 -8.06 19.25 -2.48
N SER A 137 -7.90 20.49 -2.90
CA SER A 137 -8.94 21.21 -3.63
C SER A 137 -9.12 20.62 -5.04
N LEU A 138 -10.23 20.94 -5.69
CA LEU A 138 -10.48 20.50 -7.07
C LEU A 138 -9.37 20.98 -8.02
N ALA A 139 -8.92 22.23 -7.86
CA ALA A 139 -7.84 22.77 -8.69
C ALA A 139 -6.54 21.99 -8.53
N GLN A 140 -6.18 21.64 -7.30
CA GLN A 140 -4.98 20.83 -7.02
C GLN A 140 -5.08 19.42 -7.62
N ARG A 141 -6.26 18.81 -7.57
CA ARG A 141 -6.50 17.49 -8.17
C ARG A 141 -6.33 17.53 -9.67
N ILE A 142 -6.91 18.53 -10.31
CA ILE A 142 -6.79 18.72 -11.77
C ILE A 142 -5.33 18.91 -12.16
N TYR A 143 -4.61 19.77 -11.45
CA TYR A 143 -3.18 20.01 -11.70
C TYR A 143 -2.36 18.72 -11.62
N ARG A 144 -2.62 17.90 -10.60
CA ARG A 144 -1.89 16.62 -10.42
C ARG A 144 -2.12 15.65 -11.56
N ILE A 145 -3.36 15.57 -12.08
CA ILE A 145 -3.71 14.68 -13.18
C ILE A 145 -3.03 15.09 -14.49
N PHE A 146 -2.95 16.38 -14.76
CA PHE A 146 -2.46 16.91 -16.03
C PHE A 146 -1.01 17.41 -15.97
N LYS A 147 -0.32 17.19 -14.91
CA LYS A 147 1.08 17.59 -14.74
C LYS A 147 2.06 16.73 -15.62
#